data_751eedaea97187c880eb51cabf96d71e
#
_entry.id   751eedaea97187c880eb51cabf96d71e
#
_cell.length_a   1.000
_cell.length_b   1.000
_cell.length_c   1.000
_cell.angle_alpha   90.00
_cell.angle_beta   90.00
_cell.angle_gamma   90.00
#
_symmetry.space_group_name_H-M   'P 1'
#
loop_
_entity.id
_entity.type
_entity.pdbx_description
1 polymer ?
#
loop_
_entity_poly.entity_id
_entity_poly.type
_entity_poly.pdbx_seq_one_letter_code
_entity_poly.pdbx_strand_id
1 'polypeptide(L)'
;LMSDTAGKNQAITAGVDDALRLGCAAIGFTIYPGSDAGLEMFEEISAMRAEAAAKGVATVIWSYPRGEAVTKDGETAIDVCAYSAHIAALLGAHIIKVKLSTDHLMQPEARKVYEDRGIDIATQAARVRHCVQASFAGRRIIVFSGGAAKGEDAVYDDARAIRDGGGNGSIIGRNSFQRSRPEALAM
;
A
#
# COMPACT_ATOMS: atom_id res chain seq x y z
N LEU A 1 -11.02 9.35 14.37
CA LEU A 1 -11.15 10.79 14.24
C LEU A 1 -11.73 11.10 12.86
N MET A 2 -12.87 11.79 12.85
CA MET A 2 -13.65 12.05 11.63
C MET A 2 -13.59 13.55 11.29
N SER A 3 -12.37 14.12 11.26
CA SER A 3 -12.15 15.52 10.91
C SER A 3 -11.28 15.62 9.66
N ASP A 4 -11.77 16.32 8.66
CA ASP A 4 -11.01 16.62 7.44
C ASP A 4 -9.91 17.67 7.65
N THR A 5 -9.94 18.34 8.81
CA THR A 5 -8.95 19.38 9.18
C THR A 5 -7.76 18.83 9.98
N ALA A 6 -7.84 17.58 10.45
CA ALA A 6 -6.71 16.93 11.10
C ALA A 6 -5.73 16.41 10.05
N GLY A 7 -4.45 16.61 10.28
CA GLY A 7 -3.38 16.00 9.48
C GLY A 7 -3.56 14.47 9.39
N LYS A 8 -3.05 13.86 8.32
CA LYS A 8 -3.14 12.41 8.14
C LYS A 8 -2.16 11.72 9.08
N ASN A 9 -2.67 11.17 10.16
CA ASN A 9 -1.91 10.48 11.20
C ASN A 9 -2.67 9.26 11.72
N GLN A 10 -2.03 8.43 12.53
CA GLN A 10 -2.66 7.35 13.29
C GLN A 10 -2.00 7.23 14.67
N ALA A 11 -2.67 6.53 15.57
CA ALA A 11 -2.16 6.25 16.91
C ALA A 11 -1.92 4.75 17.07
N ILE A 12 -0.94 4.40 17.90
CA ILE A 12 -0.75 3.04 18.40
C ILE A 12 -1.84 2.79 19.45
N THR A 13 -2.63 1.74 19.26
CA THR A 13 -3.80 1.44 20.12
C THR A 13 -3.63 0.17 20.94
N ALA A 14 -2.63 -0.67 20.64
CA ALA A 14 -2.33 -1.91 21.36
C ALA A 14 -0.85 -2.26 21.20
N GLY A 15 -0.31 -3.03 22.14
CA GLY A 15 1.05 -3.53 22.09
C GLY A 15 1.19 -4.87 21.36
N VAL A 16 2.43 -5.28 21.10
CA VAL A 16 2.72 -6.59 20.47
C VAL A 16 2.30 -7.75 21.39
N ASP A 17 2.42 -7.59 22.71
CA ASP A 17 1.97 -8.60 23.67
C ASP A 17 0.46 -8.79 23.67
N ASP A 18 -0.31 -7.73 23.42
CA ASP A 18 -1.76 -7.84 23.24
C ASP A 18 -2.11 -8.67 22.01
N ALA A 19 -1.39 -8.42 20.89
CA ALA A 19 -1.58 -9.20 19.67
C ALA A 19 -1.25 -10.68 19.88
N LEU A 20 -0.14 -10.99 20.55
CA LEU A 20 0.25 -12.36 20.87
C LEU A 20 -0.77 -13.05 21.77
N ARG A 21 -1.25 -12.37 22.81
CA ARG A 21 -2.29 -12.90 23.71
C ARG A 21 -3.59 -13.24 22.97
N LEU A 22 -3.90 -12.51 21.90
CA LEU A 22 -5.05 -12.75 21.03
C LEU A 22 -4.78 -13.78 19.93
N GLY A 23 -3.57 -14.35 19.85
CA GLY A 23 -3.20 -15.33 18.83
C GLY A 23 -2.96 -14.73 17.43
N CYS A 24 -2.67 -13.45 17.34
CA CYS A 24 -2.38 -12.81 16.05
C CYS A 24 -1.05 -13.28 15.49
N ALA A 25 -1.02 -13.60 14.20
CA ALA A 25 0.21 -13.92 13.46
C ALA A 25 0.95 -12.68 12.95
N ALA A 26 0.28 -11.54 12.91
CA ALA A 26 0.83 -10.28 12.42
C ALA A 26 0.19 -9.08 13.13
N ILE A 27 0.91 -7.96 13.13
CA ILE A 27 0.39 -6.63 13.47
C ILE A 27 0.39 -5.75 12.23
N GLY A 28 -0.46 -4.74 12.21
CA GLY A 28 -0.62 -3.88 11.03
C GLY A 28 -0.68 -2.40 11.35
N PHE A 29 -0.11 -1.60 10.46
CA PHE A 29 -0.05 -0.14 10.57
C PHE A 29 -0.44 0.50 9.25
N THR A 30 -0.98 1.71 9.32
CA THR A 30 -1.14 2.57 8.14
C THR A 30 -0.09 3.67 8.20
N ILE A 31 0.57 3.94 7.09
CA ILE A 31 1.40 5.14 6.93
C ILE A 31 0.82 6.03 5.84
N TYR A 32 1.05 7.32 5.99
CA TYR A 32 0.63 8.35 5.02
C TYR A 32 1.87 9.10 4.52
N PRO A 33 2.63 8.52 3.56
CA PRO A 33 3.71 9.27 2.91
C PRO A 33 3.17 10.54 2.27
N GLY A 34 3.76 11.68 2.62
CA GLY A 34 3.27 13.00 2.24
C GLY A 34 2.50 13.76 3.33
N SER A 35 2.28 13.16 4.50
CA SER A 35 1.75 13.84 5.68
C SER A 35 2.86 14.54 6.46
N ASP A 36 2.57 15.68 7.05
CA ASP A 36 3.49 16.40 7.96
C ASP A 36 3.84 15.57 9.21
N ALA A 37 2.94 14.68 9.65
CA ALA A 37 3.19 13.73 10.73
C ALA A 37 3.98 12.46 10.29
N GLY A 38 4.51 12.43 9.07
CA GLY A 38 5.12 11.24 8.48
C GLY A 38 6.31 10.71 9.28
N LEU A 39 7.20 11.59 9.75
CA LEU A 39 8.40 11.20 10.49
C LEU A 39 8.05 10.54 11.82
N GLU A 40 7.13 11.12 12.59
CA GLU A 40 6.67 10.56 13.87
C GLU A 40 6.07 9.17 13.67
N MET A 41 5.18 9.00 12.68
CA MET A 41 4.61 7.69 12.33
C MET A 41 5.70 6.66 11.99
N PHE A 42 6.73 7.06 11.26
CA PHE A 42 7.80 6.13 10.87
C PHE A 42 8.64 5.69 12.06
N GLU A 43 8.93 6.59 13.00
CA GLU A 43 9.65 6.27 14.23
C GLU A 43 8.84 5.32 15.12
N GLU A 44 7.57 5.61 15.37
CA GLU A 44 6.67 4.74 16.16
C GLU A 44 6.56 3.34 15.55
N ILE A 45 6.33 3.25 14.24
CA ILE A 45 6.19 1.97 13.54
C ILE A 45 7.52 1.20 13.54
N SER A 46 8.65 1.88 13.38
CA SER A 46 9.97 1.26 13.44
C SER A 46 10.22 0.60 14.79
N ALA A 47 9.86 1.26 15.90
CA ALA A 47 9.97 0.72 17.24
C ALA A 47 9.07 -0.51 17.44
N MET A 48 7.79 -0.40 17.08
CA MET A 48 6.82 -1.50 17.18
C MET A 48 7.20 -2.69 16.30
N ARG A 49 7.71 -2.44 15.09
CA ARG A 49 8.20 -3.48 14.20
C ARG A 49 9.40 -4.21 14.79
N ALA A 50 10.33 -3.50 15.43
CA ALA A 50 11.48 -4.12 16.08
C ALA A 50 11.03 -5.04 17.22
N GLU A 51 10.08 -4.63 18.03
CA GLU A 51 9.48 -5.47 19.08
C GLU A 51 8.77 -6.70 18.49
N ALA A 52 7.96 -6.50 17.44
CA ALA A 52 7.25 -7.59 16.75
C ALA A 52 8.25 -8.63 16.17
N ALA A 53 9.32 -8.16 15.53
CA ALA A 53 10.35 -9.03 14.97
C ALA A 53 11.07 -9.86 16.05
N ALA A 54 11.36 -9.25 17.21
CA ALA A 54 11.98 -9.96 18.34
C ALA A 54 11.09 -11.07 18.89
N LYS A 55 9.77 -10.97 18.71
CA LYS A 55 8.76 -11.94 19.15
C LYS A 55 8.26 -12.87 18.03
N GLY A 56 8.83 -12.79 16.83
CA GLY A 56 8.43 -13.61 15.68
C GLY A 56 7.08 -13.23 15.06
N VAL A 57 6.59 -12.02 15.30
CA VAL A 57 5.32 -11.52 14.76
C VAL A 57 5.58 -10.76 13.45
N ALA A 58 4.82 -11.08 12.40
CA ALA A 58 4.93 -10.40 11.12
C ALA A 58 4.38 -8.96 11.19
N THR A 59 4.88 -8.09 10.31
CA THR A 59 4.40 -6.71 10.18
C THR A 59 3.81 -6.46 8.82
N VAL A 60 2.60 -5.90 8.79
CA VAL A 60 1.86 -5.47 7.60
C VAL A 60 1.78 -3.96 7.58
N ILE A 61 2.15 -3.31 6.48
CA ILE A 61 2.03 -1.86 6.34
C ILE A 61 1.10 -1.51 5.17
N TRP A 62 0.03 -0.78 5.48
CA TRP A 62 -0.82 -0.09 4.50
C TRP A 62 -0.18 1.25 4.17
N SER A 63 0.45 1.36 3.01
CA SER A 63 1.11 2.59 2.58
C SER A 63 0.22 3.36 1.61
N TYR A 64 -0.40 4.40 2.12
CA TYR A 64 -1.37 5.21 1.38
C TYR A 64 -0.89 6.66 1.28
N PRO A 65 -0.29 7.05 0.13
CA PRO A 65 0.14 8.44 -0.07
C PRO A 65 -1.04 9.38 0.15
N ARG A 66 -0.88 10.26 1.12
CA ARG A 66 -1.86 11.29 1.49
C ARG A 66 -1.17 12.34 2.34
N GLY A 67 -1.75 13.51 2.38
CA GLY A 67 -1.27 14.61 3.21
C GLY A 67 -0.95 15.82 2.38
N GLU A 68 -0.33 16.77 2.98
CA GLU A 68 -0.13 18.12 2.47
C GLU A 68 0.80 18.18 1.27
N ALA A 69 1.74 17.23 1.20
CA ALA A 69 2.71 17.14 0.09
C ALA A 69 2.22 16.32 -1.12
N VAL A 70 0.99 15.78 -1.09
CA VAL A 70 0.48 14.90 -2.14
C VAL A 70 -0.85 15.42 -2.69
N THR A 71 -0.89 15.71 -3.98
CA THR A 71 -2.14 16.10 -4.65
C THR A 71 -3.12 14.93 -4.72
N LYS A 72 -4.39 15.21 -5.00
CA LYS A 72 -5.41 14.17 -5.09
C LYS A 72 -5.08 13.13 -6.17
N ASP A 73 -4.62 13.56 -7.32
CA ASP A 73 -4.19 12.67 -8.41
C ASP A 73 -2.85 11.98 -8.07
N GLY A 74 -2.00 12.67 -7.31
CA GLY A 74 -0.75 12.13 -6.77
C GLY A 74 -0.93 10.93 -5.84
N GLU A 75 -2.09 10.80 -5.15
CA GLU A 75 -2.37 9.63 -4.30
C GLU A 75 -2.30 8.28 -5.06
N THR A 76 -2.42 8.31 -6.38
CA THR A 76 -2.34 7.12 -7.25
C THR A 76 -1.28 7.25 -8.34
N ALA A 77 -0.48 8.29 -8.34
CA ALA A 77 0.64 8.44 -9.26
C ALA A 77 1.66 7.31 -9.06
N ILE A 78 2.20 6.77 -10.16
CA ILE A 78 3.09 5.59 -10.06
C ILE A 78 4.39 5.87 -9.31
N ASP A 79 5.00 7.03 -9.50
CA ASP A 79 6.20 7.44 -8.79
C ASP A 79 5.95 7.53 -7.28
N VAL A 80 4.84 8.11 -6.88
CA VAL A 80 4.44 8.25 -5.47
C VAL A 80 4.06 6.90 -4.86
N CYS A 81 3.33 6.05 -5.58
CA CYS A 81 2.97 4.70 -5.11
C CYS A 81 4.20 3.81 -4.95
N ALA A 82 5.13 3.84 -5.90
CA ALA A 82 6.38 3.08 -5.83
C ALA A 82 7.27 3.55 -4.68
N TYR A 83 7.40 4.86 -4.48
CA TYR A 83 8.12 5.44 -3.35
C TYR A 83 7.49 5.07 -2.02
N SER A 84 6.17 5.13 -1.93
CA SER A 84 5.43 4.75 -0.72
C SER A 84 5.57 3.27 -0.39
N ALA A 85 5.61 2.39 -1.40
CA ALA A 85 5.90 0.97 -1.23
C ALA A 85 7.33 0.75 -0.73
N HIS A 86 8.29 1.52 -1.25
CA HIS A 86 9.69 1.49 -0.82
C HIS A 86 9.87 1.92 0.64
N ILE A 87 9.21 3.00 1.07
CA ILE A 87 9.22 3.43 2.47
C ILE A 87 8.73 2.30 3.39
N ALA A 88 7.61 1.66 3.06
CA ALA A 88 7.09 0.54 3.85
C ALA A 88 8.07 -0.64 3.89
N ALA A 89 8.78 -0.90 2.80
CA ALA A 89 9.83 -1.93 2.75
C ALA A 89 11.03 -1.58 3.65
N LEU A 90 11.47 -0.32 3.65
CA LEU A 90 12.54 0.19 4.52
C LEU A 90 12.16 0.12 6.00
N LEU A 91 10.91 0.40 6.35
CA LEU A 91 10.38 0.23 7.71
C LEU A 91 10.31 -1.23 8.15
N GLY A 92 10.64 -2.18 7.27
CA GLY A 92 10.74 -3.60 7.57
C GLY A 92 9.42 -4.37 7.47
N ALA A 93 8.45 -3.87 6.71
CA ALA A 93 7.22 -4.61 6.44
C ALA A 93 7.49 -5.96 5.78
N HIS A 94 6.81 -7.01 6.22
CA HIS A 94 6.77 -8.31 5.56
C HIS A 94 5.73 -8.29 4.43
N ILE A 95 4.60 -7.64 4.68
CA ILE A 95 3.51 -7.47 3.73
C ILE A 95 3.24 -5.97 3.57
N ILE A 96 3.19 -5.50 2.33
CA ILE A 96 2.94 -4.11 1.97
C ILE A 96 1.66 -4.04 1.15
N LYS A 97 0.73 -3.18 1.56
CA LYS A 97 -0.48 -2.90 0.79
C LYS A 97 -0.43 -1.49 0.22
N VAL A 98 -0.56 -1.38 -1.09
CA VAL A 98 -0.61 -0.11 -1.81
C VAL A 98 -1.87 -0.02 -2.68
N LYS A 99 -2.14 1.16 -3.24
CA LYS A 99 -3.16 1.31 -4.28
C LYS A 99 -2.62 0.81 -5.63
N LEU A 100 -3.51 0.36 -6.51
CA LEU A 100 -3.20 0.28 -7.93
C LEU A 100 -2.96 1.70 -8.45
N SER A 101 -1.84 1.90 -9.11
CA SER A 101 -1.42 3.21 -9.59
C SER A 101 -1.95 3.51 -11.00
N THR A 102 -2.08 4.79 -11.29
CA THR A 102 -2.25 5.32 -12.65
C THR A 102 -0.88 5.49 -13.32
N ASP A 103 -0.85 5.86 -14.58
CA ASP A 103 0.36 6.22 -15.32
C ASP A 103 0.81 7.68 -15.07
N HIS A 104 0.10 8.41 -14.21
CA HIS A 104 0.47 9.75 -13.79
C HIS A 104 1.81 9.74 -13.04
N LEU A 105 2.64 10.74 -13.31
CA LEU A 105 3.87 11.06 -12.59
C LEU A 105 3.70 12.42 -11.93
N MET A 106 3.67 12.45 -10.60
CA MET A 106 3.44 13.67 -9.84
C MET A 106 4.69 14.53 -9.74
N GLN A 107 5.85 13.91 -9.54
CA GLN A 107 7.10 14.62 -9.31
C GLN A 107 7.81 14.92 -10.66
N PRO A 108 8.13 16.19 -10.96
CA PRO A 108 8.82 16.55 -12.21
C PRO A 108 10.17 15.84 -12.37
N GLU A 109 10.92 15.71 -11.28
CA GLU A 109 12.22 15.03 -11.25
C GLU A 109 12.08 13.55 -11.53
N ALA A 110 11.05 12.90 -10.98
CA ALA A 110 10.75 11.50 -11.27
C ALA A 110 10.42 11.31 -12.74
N ARG A 111 9.57 12.17 -13.32
CA ARG A 111 9.22 12.12 -14.76
C ARG A 111 10.46 12.04 -15.65
N LYS A 112 11.42 12.92 -15.41
CA LYS A 112 12.68 12.93 -16.17
C LYS A 112 13.42 11.59 -16.04
N VAL A 113 13.48 11.02 -14.85
CA VAL A 113 14.15 9.72 -14.63
C VAL A 113 13.43 8.59 -15.35
N TYR A 114 12.08 8.57 -15.31
CA TYR A 114 11.28 7.55 -16.01
C TYR A 114 11.50 7.61 -17.53
N GLU A 115 11.54 8.83 -18.09
CA GLU A 115 11.81 9.05 -19.51
C GLU A 115 13.24 8.66 -19.89
N ASP A 116 14.25 9.18 -19.19
CA ASP A 116 15.67 8.95 -19.46
C ASP A 116 16.05 7.46 -19.32
N ARG A 117 15.41 6.74 -18.44
CA ARG A 117 15.68 5.31 -18.16
C ARG A 117 14.74 4.36 -18.91
N GLY A 118 13.76 4.86 -19.63
CA GLY A 118 12.79 4.07 -20.35
C GLY A 118 11.99 3.14 -19.42
N ILE A 119 11.60 3.64 -18.22
CA ILE A 119 10.83 2.83 -17.26
C ILE A 119 9.42 2.64 -17.80
N ASP A 120 9.06 1.40 -18.10
CA ASP A 120 7.73 1.05 -18.60
C ASP A 120 6.67 1.15 -17.52
N ILE A 121 5.70 2.04 -17.74
CA ILE A 121 4.51 2.26 -16.90
C ILE A 121 3.21 2.24 -17.71
N ALA A 122 3.27 1.83 -18.98
CA ALA A 122 2.13 1.92 -19.90
C ALA A 122 0.97 1.05 -19.48
N THR A 123 1.23 -0.18 -19.03
CA THR A 123 0.19 -1.12 -18.60
C THR A 123 0.07 -1.18 -17.08
N GLN A 124 -1.11 -1.61 -16.59
CA GLN A 124 -1.30 -1.82 -15.15
C GLN A 124 -0.32 -2.88 -14.61
N ALA A 125 -0.03 -3.93 -15.38
CA ALA A 125 0.94 -4.95 -15.00
C ALA A 125 2.37 -4.41 -14.91
N ALA A 126 2.77 -3.49 -15.82
CA ALA A 126 4.06 -2.82 -15.75
C ALA A 126 4.19 -1.95 -14.48
N ARG A 127 3.14 -1.20 -14.13
CA ARG A 127 3.10 -0.41 -12.90
C ARG A 127 3.13 -1.28 -11.64
N VAL A 128 2.43 -2.41 -11.61
CA VAL A 128 2.53 -3.39 -10.52
C VAL A 128 3.96 -3.89 -10.38
N ARG A 129 4.60 -4.28 -11.50
CA ARG A 129 6.01 -4.73 -11.50
C ARG A 129 6.94 -3.67 -10.96
N HIS A 130 6.71 -2.41 -11.29
CA HIS A 130 7.52 -1.30 -10.78
C HIS A 130 7.40 -1.15 -9.25
N CYS A 131 6.19 -1.26 -8.68
CA CYS A 131 5.99 -1.28 -7.22
C CYS A 131 6.67 -2.49 -6.57
N VAL A 132 6.62 -3.67 -7.19
CA VAL A 132 7.31 -4.88 -6.69
C VAL A 132 8.82 -4.67 -6.68
N GLN A 133 9.40 -4.09 -7.74
CA GLN A 133 10.82 -3.76 -7.80
C GLN A 133 11.23 -2.75 -6.74
N ALA A 134 10.43 -1.70 -6.54
CA ALA A 134 10.66 -0.69 -5.51
C ALA A 134 10.67 -1.29 -4.09
N SER A 135 10.00 -2.41 -3.90
CA SER A 135 9.89 -3.13 -2.62
C SER A 135 10.90 -4.29 -2.53
N PHE A 136 12.16 -4.02 -2.88
CA PHE A 136 13.28 -4.96 -2.85
C PHE A 136 13.12 -6.16 -3.80
N ALA A 137 12.55 -5.90 -4.98
CA ALA A 137 12.50 -6.86 -6.09
C ALA A 137 11.90 -8.22 -5.69
N GLY A 138 10.73 -8.21 -5.07
CA GLY A 138 9.99 -9.41 -4.68
C GLY A 138 10.39 -10.02 -3.32
N ARG A 139 11.30 -9.36 -2.57
CA ARG A 139 11.65 -9.79 -1.20
C ARG A 139 10.62 -9.35 -0.15
N ARG A 140 9.54 -8.73 -0.57
CA ARG A 140 8.38 -8.38 0.24
C ARG A 140 7.12 -8.86 -0.46
N ILE A 141 6.12 -9.24 0.33
CA ILE A 141 4.79 -9.55 -0.18
C ILE A 141 4.09 -8.23 -0.49
N ILE A 142 3.76 -8.00 -1.76
CA ILE A 142 3.06 -6.79 -2.19
C ILE A 142 1.62 -7.15 -2.58
N VAL A 143 0.67 -6.55 -1.88
CA VAL A 143 -0.76 -6.69 -2.17
C VAL A 143 -1.37 -5.34 -2.54
N PHE A 144 -2.40 -5.38 -3.37
CA PHE A 144 -3.02 -4.17 -3.89
C PHE A 144 -4.44 -4.00 -3.34
N SER A 145 -4.85 -2.75 -3.13
CA SER A 145 -6.23 -2.47 -2.70
C SER A 145 -7.18 -2.55 -3.89
N GLY A 146 -8.39 -3.09 -3.67
CA GLY A 146 -9.42 -3.19 -4.70
C GLY A 146 -10.02 -1.87 -5.18
N GLY A 147 -9.63 -0.74 -4.59
CA GLY A 147 -10.08 0.59 -5.02
C GLY A 147 -11.55 0.90 -4.73
N ALA A 148 -12.13 1.79 -5.54
CA ALA A 148 -13.55 2.10 -5.53
C ALA A 148 -14.38 0.92 -6.04
N ALA A 149 -15.68 0.89 -5.72
CA ALA A 149 -16.60 -0.11 -6.28
C ALA A 149 -16.67 0.02 -7.81
N LYS A 150 -16.59 -1.13 -8.49
CA LYS A 150 -16.57 -1.26 -9.95
C LYS A 150 -17.20 -2.57 -10.40
N GLY A 151 -17.42 -2.71 -11.70
CA GLY A 151 -17.94 -3.96 -12.28
C GLY A 151 -17.02 -5.16 -12.04
N GLU A 152 -17.58 -6.34 -12.11
CA GLU A 152 -16.87 -7.60 -11.82
C GLU A 152 -15.69 -7.83 -12.78
N ASP A 153 -15.89 -7.62 -14.08
CA ASP A 153 -14.83 -7.75 -15.09
C ASP A 153 -13.61 -6.87 -14.77
N ALA A 154 -13.85 -5.62 -14.34
CA ALA A 154 -12.79 -4.71 -13.98
C ALA A 154 -12.04 -5.15 -12.70
N VAL A 155 -12.70 -5.88 -11.78
CA VAL A 155 -12.03 -6.50 -10.62
C VAL A 155 -11.14 -7.64 -11.07
N TYR A 156 -11.61 -8.46 -12.00
CA TYR A 156 -10.80 -9.57 -12.57
C TYR A 156 -9.63 -9.06 -13.41
N ASP A 157 -9.82 -7.98 -14.16
CA ASP A 157 -8.72 -7.34 -14.92
C ASP A 157 -7.63 -6.82 -14.00
N ASP A 158 -8.00 -6.19 -12.87
CA ASP A 158 -7.03 -5.82 -11.84
C ASP A 158 -6.29 -7.06 -11.29
N ALA A 159 -7.00 -8.12 -10.96
CA ALA A 159 -6.40 -9.34 -10.44
C ALA A 159 -5.40 -9.97 -11.44
N ARG A 160 -5.75 -9.97 -12.73
CA ARG A 160 -4.85 -10.42 -13.80
C ARG A 160 -3.61 -9.53 -13.90
N ALA A 161 -3.80 -8.21 -13.90
CA ALA A 161 -2.69 -7.25 -13.96
C ALA A 161 -1.76 -7.36 -12.74
N ILE A 162 -2.31 -7.60 -11.55
CA ILE A 162 -1.52 -7.84 -10.33
C ILE A 162 -0.68 -9.10 -10.48
N ARG A 163 -1.27 -10.21 -10.92
CA ARG A 163 -0.56 -11.48 -11.19
C ARG A 163 0.54 -11.29 -12.23
N ASP A 164 0.23 -10.68 -13.37
CA ASP A 164 1.13 -10.53 -14.52
C ASP A 164 2.28 -9.53 -14.22
N GLY A 165 2.05 -8.62 -13.30
CA GLY A 165 3.08 -7.71 -12.75
C GLY A 165 3.91 -8.30 -11.62
N GLY A 166 3.62 -9.52 -11.16
CA GLY A 166 4.34 -10.18 -10.07
C GLY A 166 3.92 -9.75 -8.67
N GLY A 167 2.75 -9.12 -8.53
CA GLY A 167 2.13 -8.84 -7.23
C GLY A 167 1.57 -10.11 -6.59
N ASN A 168 1.44 -10.09 -5.27
CA ASN A 168 1.08 -11.28 -4.48
C ASN A 168 -0.42 -11.40 -4.20
N GLY A 169 -1.23 -10.43 -4.60
CA GLY A 169 -2.67 -10.49 -4.45
C GLY A 169 -3.36 -9.16 -4.29
N SER A 170 -4.67 -9.22 -4.06
CA SER A 170 -5.52 -8.05 -3.82
C SER A 170 -6.31 -8.22 -2.52
N ILE A 171 -6.48 -7.10 -1.79
CA ILE A 171 -7.39 -7.05 -0.64
C ILE A 171 -8.61 -6.22 -1.05
N ILE A 172 -9.70 -6.92 -1.29
CA ILE A 172 -10.94 -6.37 -1.81
C ILE A 172 -11.93 -6.13 -0.67
N GLY A 173 -12.39 -4.90 -0.52
CA GLY A 173 -13.40 -4.53 0.47
C GLY A 173 -14.72 -4.15 -0.22
N ARG A 174 -14.86 -2.89 -0.64
CA ARG A 174 -16.09 -2.34 -1.24
C ARG A 174 -16.59 -3.13 -2.45
N ASN A 175 -15.71 -3.66 -3.25
CA ASN A 175 -16.07 -4.51 -4.39
C ASN A 175 -16.71 -5.85 -4.00
N SER A 176 -16.62 -6.25 -2.73
CA SER A 176 -17.30 -7.41 -2.17
C SER A 176 -18.50 -7.01 -1.33
N PHE A 177 -18.29 -6.17 -0.28
CA PHE A 177 -19.32 -5.86 0.73
C PHE A 177 -20.51 -5.03 0.21
N GLN A 178 -20.35 -4.31 -0.90
CA GLN A 178 -21.42 -3.51 -1.52
C GLN A 178 -22.25 -4.29 -2.53
N ARG A 179 -21.94 -5.57 -2.76
CA ARG A 179 -22.72 -6.50 -3.58
C ARG A 179 -23.76 -7.22 -2.72
N SER A 180 -24.77 -7.77 -3.36
CA SER A 180 -25.64 -8.75 -2.70
C SER A 180 -24.83 -9.98 -2.28
N ARG A 181 -25.25 -10.68 -1.22
CA ARG A 181 -24.54 -11.88 -0.76
C ARG A 181 -24.33 -12.93 -1.88
N PRO A 182 -25.34 -13.27 -2.72
CA PRO A 182 -25.11 -14.21 -3.82
C PRO A 182 -24.02 -13.75 -4.80
N GLU A 183 -24.03 -12.47 -5.20
CA GLU A 183 -23.04 -11.91 -6.12
C GLU A 183 -21.63 -11.87 -5.50
N ALA A 184 -21.54 -11.52 -4.20
CA ALA A 184 -20.26 -11.50 -3.50
C ALA A 184 -19.63 -12.87 -3.34
N LEU A 185 -20.45 -13.93 -3.22
CA LEU A 185 -19.98 -15.30 -3.11
C LEU A 185 -19.65 -15.94 -4.46
N ALA A 186 -20.25 -15.43 -5.55
CA ALA A 186 -19.99 -15.90 -6.91
C ALA A 186 -18.71 -15.30 -7.52
N MET A 187 -18.32 -14.13 -7.06
CA MET A 187 -17.09 -13.42 -7.46
C MET A 187 -15.84 -14.10 -6.86
#